data_7a0526aeb230529b5181371371dfc083
#
_entry.id   7a0526aeb230529b5181371371dfc083
#
_cell.length_a   1.000
_cell.length_b   1.000
_cell.length_c   1.000
_cell.angle_alpha   90.00
_cell.angle_beta   90.00
_cell.angle_gamma   90.00
#
_symmetry.space_group_name_H-M   'P 1'
#
loop_
_entity.id
_entity.type
_entity.pdbx_description
1 polymer ?
#
loop_
_entity_poly.entity_id
_entity_poly.type
_entity_poly.pdbx_seq_one_letter_code
_entity_poly.pdbx_strand_id
1 'polypeptide(L)'
;MSMDIASEECNMSIADNDATRVKFLKDSIDPSTTWDTLHVTSATTVTQLLISDQDYATLVIIFCSIFGVITFAGCLGNAVTIATYLSMKLKDGVTISFLGLAVSDFLYVITMLAHLISLGLYTLERKSSFKIWFPFDPFGIYVFFSNIGVLIYLITILATTFIAIIRCLCVSMPLQFRNLLTRRRSIWCITIFSLVSVVSYLPILLNMTMQRSFDANINTTRYRLWVSPYREEIKMAIWISRDVLVTFITEVIVIVCVVVMTKKLQAAAKFRNKTAKYSVRPTLSPVAVAGIQATSLVRDSKIATIVNCEPSETQSNKLSSKDFSVVRQVVLISSVYIVCNMPKIVIDLAVLFVPDLALGRPYQNVYITVLGIMELLQVFNSSFNIFIYFKYNSKFRKHLCLFKSKT
;
A
#
# COMPACT_ATOMS: atom_id res chain seq x y z
N MET A 1 -5.91 -11.18 23.73
CA MET A 1 -7.10 -11.90 24.20
C MET A 1 -8.09 -12.32 23.10
N SER A 2 -8.26 -11.64 22.00
CA SER A 2 -9.07 -12.16 20.86
C SER A 2 -8.27 -13.07 19.91
N MET A 3 -6.96 -13.05 19.97
CA MET A 3 -6.07 -13.89 19.18
C MET A 3 -5.48 -15.08 19.95
N ASP A 4 -5.50 -15.06 21.29
CA ASP A 4 -5.20 -16.26 22.12
C ASP A 4 -6.15 -17.41 21.79
N ILE A 5 -7.36 -17.07 21.40
CA ILE A 5 -8.41 -18.01 21.06
C ILE A 5 -8.25 -18.58 19.64
N ALA A 6 -7.68 -17.79 18.73
CA ALA A 6 -7.27 -18.28 17.40
C ALA A 6 -6.09 -19.26 17.52
N SER A 7 -5.20 -19.05 18.50
CA SER A 7 -4.12 -19.98 18.80
C SER A 7 -4.63 -21.25 19.49
N GLU A 8 -5.67 -21.16 20.35
CA GLU A 8 -6.25 -22.34 20.97
C GLU A 8 -7.04 -23.23 19.98
N GLU A 9 -7.78 -22.66 19.02
CA GLU A 9 -8.45 -23.48 18.00
C GLU A 9 -7.47 -24.02 16.94
N CYS A 10 -6.42 -23.28 16.60
CA CYS A 10 -5.33 -23.80 15.80
C CYS A 10 -4.50 -24.84 16.56
N ASN A 11 -4.26 -24.62 17.85
CA ASN A 11 -3.59 -25.58 18.72
C ASN A 11 -4.46 -26.82 19.03
N MET A 12 -5.80 -26.72 19.08
CA MET A 12 -6.67 -27.87 19.25
C MET A 12 -6.70 -28.77 18.01
N SER A 13 -6.61 -28.20 16.81
CA SER A 13 -6.46 -28.95 15.56
C SER A 13 -5.05 -29.57 15.43
N ILE A 14 -4.02 -28.92 15.98
CA ILE A 14 -2.64 -29.42 16.03
C ILE A 14 -2.47 -30.39 17.20
N ALA A 15 -3.13 -30.14 18.35
CA ALA A 15 -3.06 -31.01 19.54
C ALA A 15 -3.70 -32.39 19.33
N ASP A 16 -4.74 -32.52 18.48
CA ASP A 16 -5.29 -33.83 18.12
C ASP A 16 -4.33 -34.64 17.24
N ASN A 17 -3.48 -33.98 16.42
CA ASN A 17 -2.41 -34.63 15.67
C ASN A 17 -1.14 -34.88 16.52
N ASP A 18 -0.84 -33.97 17.47
CA ASP A 18 0.29 -34.13 18.39
C ASP A 18 -0.02 -35.09 19.54
N ALA A 19 -1.26 -35.23 19.99
CA ALA A 19 -1.65 -36.23 21.00
C ALA A 19 -1.35 -37.66 20.53
N THR A 20 -1.50 -37.94 19.23
CA THR A 20 -1.13 -39.22 18.64
C THR A 20 0.40 -39.39 18.53
N ARG A 21 1.10 -38.30 18.27
CA ARG A 21 2.58 -38.28 18.16
C ARG A 21 3.27 -38.30 19.53
N VAL A 22 2.70 -37.61 20.51
CA VAL A 22 3.20 -37.60 21.90
C VAL A 22 2.95 -38.95 22.59
N LYS A 23 1.86 -39.64 22.24
CA LYS A 23 1.62 -41.01 22.76
C LYS A 23 2.66 -42.02 22.23
N PHE A 24 3.09 -41.84 20.97
CA PHE A 24 4.16 -42.70 20.37
C PHE A 24 5.57 -42.40 20.95
N LEU A 25 5.81 -41.16 21.40
CA LEU A 25 7.07 -40.75 22.02
C LEU A 25 7.12 -41.05 23.54
N LYS A 26 5.96 -41.08 24.21
CA LYS A 26 5.88 -41.35 25.66
C LYS A 26 6.17 -42.81 26.04
N ASP A 27 5.99 -43.73 25.09
CA ASP A 27 6.30 -45.14 25.29
C ASP A 27 7.79 -45.49 25.07
N SER A 28 8.64 -44.48 24.79
CA SER A 28 10.06 -44.69 24.44
C SER A 28 11.07 -43.92 25.31
N ILE A 29 10.65 -43.18 26.34
CA ILE A 29 11.57 -42.37 27.16
C ILE A 29 11.43 -42.67 28.65
N ASP A 30 12.58 -42.97 29.25
CA ASP A 30 12.87 -43.28 30.66
C ASP A 30 12.45 -42.15 31.64
N PRO A 31 11.90 -42.47 32.84
CA PRO A 31 11.25 -41.48 33.74
C PRO A 31 12.21 -40.62 34.58
N SER A 32 13.45 -40.42 34.20
CA SER A 32 14.44 -39.74 35.07
C SER A 32 14.99 -38.38 34.59
N THR A 33 14.35 -37.68 33.64
CA THR A 33 14.86 -36.38 33.16
C THR A 33 13.98 -35.22 33.57
N THR A 34 14.43 -34.50 34.61
CA THR A 34 13.86 -33.25 35.15
C THR A 34 14.14 -31.99 34.33
N TRP A 35 14.30 -32.07 33.00
CA TRP A 35 14.70 -30.97 32.14
C TRP A 35 13.52 -30.16 31.57
N ASP A 36 12.29 -30.72 31.54
CA ASP A 36 11.17 -30.07 30.85
C ASP A 36 10.50 -28.93 31.64
N THR A 37 10.63 -28.96 32.97
CA THR A 37 10.03 -27.91 33.82
C THR A 37 10.81 -26.60 33.78
N LEU A 38 12.12 -26.63 33.55
CA LEU A 38 12.94 -25.39 33.53
C LEU A 38 12.78 -24.60 32.22
N HIS A 39 12.61 -25.30 31.10
CA HIS A 39 12.44 -24.65 29.78
C HIS A 39 11.04 -24.06 29.59
N VAL A 40 10.00 -24.74 30.07
CA VAL A 40 8.63 -24.20 30.00
C VAL A 40 8.45 -22.98 30.92
N THR A 41 9.03 -23.00 32.12
CA THR A 41 8.94 -21.87 33.05
C THR A 41 9.74 -20.66 32.59
N SER A 42 10.90 -20.85 31.95
CA SER A 42 11.69 -19.76 31.37
C SER A 42 11.06 -19.14 30.12
N ALA A 43 10.46 -19.95 29.26
CA ALA A 43 9.76 -19.48 28.07
C ALA A 43 8.51 -18.65 28.44
N THR A 44 7.72 -19.10 29.41
CA THR A 44 6.54 -18.35 29.91
C THR A 44 6.91 -17.04 30.59
N THR A 45 8.08 -16.99 31.28
CA THR A 45 8.55 -15.77 31.95
C THR A 45 9.09 -14.74 30.96
N VAL A 46 9.69 -15.18 29.86
CA VAL A 46 10.22 -14.25 28.81
C VAL A 46 9.08 -13.66 27.98
N THR A 47 7.99 -14.39 27.72
CA THR A 47 6.81 -13.88 27.01
C THR A 47 6.07 -12.79 27.80
N GLN A 48 6.06 -12.86 29.11
CA GLN A 48 5.48 -11.82 29.99
C GLN A 48 6.34 -10.53 30.02
N LEU A 49 7.59 -10.56 29.61
CA LEU A 49 8.50 -9.40 29.73
C LEU A 49 8.30 -8.36 28.62
N LEU A 50 7.79 -8.73 27.46
CA LEU A 50 7.69 -7.82 26.29
C LEU A 50 6.33 -7.14 26.15
N ILE A 51 5.23 -7.87 26.23
CA ILE A 51 3.86 -7.32 26.20
C ILE A 51 2.96 -8.22 27.05
N SER A 52 2.39 -7.68 28.14
CA SER A 52 1.45 -8.44 28.97
C SER A 52 0.13 -8.65 28.22
N ASP A 53 -0.63 -9.70 28.59
CA ASP A 53 -1.93 -9.99 27.99
C ASP A 53 -2.96 -8.86 28.19
N GLN A 54 -2.85 -8.11 29.28
CA GLN A 54 -3.71 -6.96 29.56
C GLN A 54 -3.34 -5.75 28.69
N ASP A 55 -2.04 -5.47 28.52
CA ASP A 55 -1.56 -4.40 27.64
C ASP A 55 -1.91 -4.73 26.19
N TYR A 56 -1.72 -5.99 25.78
CA TYR A 56 -2.12 -6.47 24.47
C TYR A 56 -3.61 -6.27 24.20
N ALA A 57 -4.50 -6.64 25.15
CA ALA A 57 -5.94 -6.44 25.00
C ALA A 57 -6.31 -4.96 24.83
N THR A 58 -5.64 -4.08 25.56
CA THR A 58 -5.83 -2.62 25.45
C THR A 58 -5.36 -2.10 24.11
N LEU A 59 -4.19 -2.53 23.65
CA LEU A 59 -3.64 -2.19 22.32
C LEU A 59 -4.57 -2.62 21.21
N VAL A 60 -5.12 -3.83 21.24
CA VAL A 60 -6.07 -4.34 20.23
C VAL A 60 -7.31 -3.45 20.14
N ILE A 61 -7.89 -3.00 21.26
CA ILE A 61 -9.07 -2.12 21.24
C ILE A 61 -8.72 -0.78 20.59
N ILE A 62 -7.58 -0.19 20.94
CA ILE A 62 -7.11 1.07 20.36
C ILE A 62 -6.88 0.90 18.85
N PHE A 63 -6.18 -0.16 18.44
CA PHE A 63 -5.94 -0.47 17.03
C PHE A 63 -7.22 -0.65 16.25
N CYS A 64 -8.17 -1.45 16.73
CA CYS A 64 -9.44 -1.66 16.06
C CYS A 64 -10.25 -0.36 15.90
N SER A 65 -10.18 0.54 16.87
CA SER A 65 -10.86 1.84 16.80
C SER A 65 -10.22 2.74 15.75
N ILE A 66 -8.90 2.90 15.75
CA ILE A 66 -8.16 3.71 14.77
C ILE A 66 -8.31 3.09 13.38
N PHE A 67 -8.17 1.79 13.27
CA PHE A 67 -8.30 1.04 12.02
C PHE A 67 -9.70 1.23 11.40
N GLY A 68 -10.77 1.16 12.22
CA GLY A 68 -12.14 1.38 11.77
C GLY A 68 -12.36 2.78 11.21
N VAL A 69 -11.88 3.80 11.91
CA VAL A 69 -11.99 5.20 11.45
C VAL A 69 -11.26 5.43 10.13
N ILE A 70 -10.01 4.98 10.02
CA ILE A 70 -9.20 5.15 8.79
C ILE A 70 -9.80 4.36 7.64
N THR A 71 -10.25 3.12 7.88
CA THR A 71 -10.87 2.27 6.86
C THR A 71 -12.16 2.87 6.33
N PHE A 72 -13.04 3.36 7.22
CA PHE A 72 -14.29 4.02 6.81
C PHE A 72 -14.02 5.31 6.03
N ALA A 73 -13.12 6.16 6.50
CA ALA A 73 -12.70 7.36 5.79
C ALA A 73 -12.06 7.02 4.42
N GLY A 74 -11.28 5.95 4.36
CA GLY A 74 -10.69 5.42 3.14
C GLY A 74 -11.71 4.94 2.12
N CYS A 75 -12.77 4.24 2.56
CA CYS A 75 -13.88 3.85 1.68
C CYS A 75 -14.54 5.07 1.04
N LEU A 76 -14.88 6.07 1.84
CA LEU A 76 -15.49 7.31 1.32
C LEU A 76 -14.53 8.07 0.39
N GLY A 77 -13.26 8.21 0.79
CA GLY A 77 -12.24 8.90 0.01
C GLY A 77 -11.99 8.26 -1.36
N ASN A 78 -11.86 6.94 -1.40
CA ASN A 78 -11.64 6.23 -2.65
C ASN A 78 -12.90 6.20 -3.53
N ALA A 79 -14.10 6.08 -2.98
CA ALA A 79 -15.36 6.20 -3.74
C ALA A 79 -15.46 7.57 -4.42
N VAL A 80 -15.19 8.65 -3.69
CA VAL A 80 -15.16 10.01 -4.23
C VAL A 80 -14.06 10.16 -5.30
N THR A 81 -12.90 9.55 -5.08
CA THR A 81 -11.77 9.57 -6.02
C THR A 81 -12.14 8.88 -7.33
N ILE A 82 -12.74 7.70 -7.27
CA ILE A 82 -13.21 6.95 -8.44
C ILE A 82 -14.27 7.75 -9.19
N ALA A 83 -15.30 8.25 -8.50
CA ALA A 83 -16.35 9.06 -9.11
C ALA A 83 -15.79 10.31 -9.82
N THR A 84 -14.81 10.98 -9.19
CA THR A 84 -14.13 12.13 -9.77
C THR A 84 -13.35 11.77 -11.03
N TYR A 85 -12.55 10.68 -11.01
CA TYR A 85 -11.81 10.24 -12.20
C TYR A 85 -12.74 9.76 -13.33
N LEU A 86 -13.84 9.09 -13.02
CA LEU A 86 -14.85 8.68 -14.02
C LEU A 86 -15.53 9.89 -14.68
N SER A 87 -15.73 10.99 -13.95
CA SER A 87 -16.28 12.24 -14.52
C SER A 87 -15.30 12.98 -15.45
N MET A 88 -14.01 12.64 -15.35
CA MET A 88 -12.98 13.19 -16.22
C MET A 88 -12.95 12.44 -17.57
N LYS A 89 -12.57 13.12 -18.66
CA LYS A 89 -12.37 12.45 -19.94
C LYS A 89 -11.15 11.52 -19.84
N LEU A 90 -11.37 10.20 -19.82
CA LEU A 90 -10.34 9.14 -19.71
C LEU A 90 -9.55 8.98 -21.03
N LYS A 91 -8.89 10.05 -21.49
CA LYS A 91 -8.15 10.07 -22.74
C LYS A 91 -6.68 9.69 -22.58
N ASP A 92 -6.09 10.00 -21.44
CA ASP A 92 -4.67 9.82 -21.15
C ASP A 92 -4.43 8.62 -20.23
N GLY A 93 -3.36 7.89 -20.49
CA GLY A 93 -2.99 6.69 -19.71
C GLY A 93 -2.65 7.01 -18.24
N VAL A 94 -2.25 8.25 -17.96
CA VAL A 94 -1.99 8.72 -16.58
C VAL A 94 -3.24 8.70 -15.72
N THR A 95 -4.31 9.30 -16.22
CA THR A 95 -5.61 9.34 -15.51
C THR A 95 -6.13 7.93 -15.28
N ILE A 96 -5.94 7.02 -16.26
CA ILE A 96 -6.35 5.62 -16.14
C ILE A 96 -5.51 4.88 -15.09
N SER A 97 -4.20 5.12 -15.05
CA SER A 97 -3.35 4.48 -14.05
C SER A 97 -3.73 4.92 -12.62
N PHE A 98 -4.03 6.20 -12.40
CA PHE A 98 -4.53 6.67 -11.12
C PHE A 98 -5.93 6.16 -10.79
N LEU A 99 -6.81 6.04 -11.79
CA LEU A 99 -8.12 5.41 -11.59
C LEU A 99 -7.96 3.93 -11.19
N GLY A 100 -7.08 3.19 -11.88
CA GLY A 100 -6.78 1.80 -11.55
C GLY A 100 -6.23 1.64 -10.13
N LEU A 101 -5.32 2.51 -9.71
CA LEU A 101 -4.82 2.55 -8.34
C LEU A 101 -5.96 2.85 -7.35
N ALA A 102 -6.81 3.84 -7.62
CA ALA A 102 -7.93 4.16 -6.74
C ALA A 102 -8.95 3.02 -6.63
N VAL A 103 -9.17 2.26 -7.71
CA VAL A 103 -10.04 1.07 -7.69
C VAL A 103 -9.43 -0.05 -6.85
N SER A 104 -8.13 -0.34 -7.02
CA SER A 104 -7.47 -1.36 -6.19
C SER A 104 -7.44 -0.97 -4.70
N ASP A 105 -7.17 0.30 -4.40
CA ASP A 105 -7.21 0.83 -3.04
C ASP A 105 -8.61 0.73 -2.43
N PHE A 106 -9.65 1.06 -3.19
CA PHE A 106 -11.04 0.93 -2.74
C PHE A 106 -11.42 -0.51 -2.43
N LEU A 107 -11.07 -1.45 -3.32
CA LEU A 107 -11.32 -2.88 -3.11
C LEU A 107 -10.56 -3.40 -1.89
N TYR A 108 -9.33 -2.96 -1.69
CA TYR A 108 -8.55 -3.32 -0.51
C TYR A 108 -9.21 -2.81 0.77
N VAL A 109 -9.53 -1.51 0.83
CA VAL A 109 -10.10 -0.88 2.03
C VAL A 109 -11.49 -1.45 2.37
N ILE A 110 -12.36 -1.74 1.37
CA ILE A 110 -13.66 -2.37 1.63
C ILE A 110 -13.51 -3.82 2.13
N THR A 111 -12.51 -4.53 1.64
CA THR A 111 -12.17 -5.87 2.13
C THR A 111 -11.70 -5.83 3.59
N MET A 112 -10.87 -4.84 3.93
CA MET A 112 -10.41 -4.62 5.30
C MET A 112 -11.53 -4.15 6.24
N LEU A 113 -12.53 -3.44 5.73
CA LEU A 113 -13.74 -3.13 6.49
C LEU A 113 -14.55 -4.41 6.80
N ALA A 114 -14.71 -5.29 5.83
CA ALA A 114 -15.38 -6.58 6.04
C ALA A 114 -14.60 -7.48 7.01
N HIS A 115 -13.27 -7.48 6.92
CA HIS A 115 -12.36 -8.14 7.87
C HIS A 115 -12.58 -7.64 9.31
N LEU A 116 -12.62 -6.32 9.52
CA LEU A 116 -12.85 -5.71 10.82
C LEU A 116 -14.25 -6.03 11.38
N ILE A 117 -15.29 -5.97 10.53
CA ILE A 117 -16.66 -6.34 10.93
C ILE A 117 -16.71 -7.80 11.37
N SER A 118 -16.06 -8.70 10.62
CA SER A 118 -16.00 -10.13 10.96
C SER A 118 -15.29 -10.39 12.28
N LEU A 119 -14.23 -9.65 12.57
CA LEU A 119 -13.53 -9.67 13.86
C LEU A 119 -14.45 -9.18 15.00
N GLY A 120 -15.24 -8.14 14.75
CA GLY A 120 -16.23 -7.63 15.70
C GLY A 120 -17.32 -8.66 15.99
N LEU A 121 -17.87 -9.33 14.98
CA LEU A 121 -18.86 -10.40 15.13
C LEU A 121 -18.28 -11.59 15.90
N TYR A 122 -17.04 -11.99 15.61
CA TYR A 122 -16.34 -13.04 16.34
C TYR A 122 -16.16 -12.69 17.82
N THR A 123 -15.75 -11.46 18.10
CA THR A 123 -15.58 -10.97 19.48
C THR A 123 -16.92 -10.92 20.22
N LEU A 124 -17.99 -10.50 19.54
CA LEU A 124 -19.34 -10.45 20.08
C LEU A 124 -19.83 -11.86 20.45
N GLU A 125 -19.67 -12.85 19.55
CA GLU A 125 -20.06 -14.23 19.81
C GLU A 125 -19.34 -14.80 21.04
N ARG A 126 -18.03 -14.50 21.18
CA ARG A 126 -17.23 -15.07 22.26
C ARG A 126 -17.41 -14.40 23.62
N LYS A 127 -17.63 -13.07 23.64
CA LYS A 127 -17.68 -12.27 24.87
C LYS A 127 -19.09 -11.92 25.32
N SER A 128 -20.13 -12.16 24.48
CA SER A 128 -21.49 -11.81 24.84
C SER A 128 -22.03 -12.73 25.91
N SER A 129 -22.49 -12.15 27.01
CA SER A 129 -23.24 -12.86 28.06
C SER A 129 -24.58 -13.40 27.56
N PHE A 130 -25.08 -12.91 26.43
CA PHE A 130 -26.39 -13.29 25.87
C PHE A 130 -26.31 -14.50 24.91
N LYS A 131 -25.17 -15.21 24.81
CA LYS A 131 -24.99 -16.38 23.93
C LYS A 131 -25.53 -16.15 22.53
N ILE A 132 -25.06 -15.06 21.90
CA ILE A 132 -25.38 -14.74 20.48
C ILE A 132 -24.61 -15.71 19.59
N TRP A 133 -25.34 -16.42 18.70
CA TRP A 133 -24.77 -17.37 17.76
C TRP A 133 -25.11 -16.98 16.32
N PHE A 134 -24.12 -17.08 15.43
CA PHE A 134 -24.31 -16.84 14.00
C PHE A 134 -24.43 -18.16 13.25
N PRO A 135 -25.20 -18.24 12.15
CA PRO A 135 -25.34 -19.44 11.32
C PRO A 135 -24.05 -19.82 10.57
N PHE A 136 -23.05 -18.98 10.64
CA PHE A 136 -21.72 -19.12 10.07
C PHE A 136 -20.67 -18.81 11.14
N ASP A 137 -19.46 -19.35 10.96
CA ASP A 137 -18.32 -19.04 11.82
C ASP A 137 -17.71 -17.66 11.45
N PRO A 138 -17.85 -16.62 12.32
CA PRO A 138 -17.29 -15.31 12.03
C PRO A 138 -15.76 -15.32 11.90
N PHE A 139 -15.08 -16.23 12.60
CA PHE A 139 -13.64 -16.41 12.48
C PHE A 139 -13.23 -16.89 11.07
N GLY A 140 -13.97 -17.85 10.52
CA GLY A 140 -13.74 -18.31 9.15
C GLY A 140 -13.89 -17.19 8.12
N ILE A 141 -14.88 -16.31 8.30
CA ILE A 141 -15.08 -15.14 7.45
C ILE A 141 -13.95 -14.12 7.61
N TYR A 142 -13.50 -13.88 8.85
CA TYR A 142 -12.34 -13.05 9.16
C TYR A 142 -11.09 -13.52 8.40
N VAL A 143 -10.78 -14.82 8.49
CA VAL A 143 -9.63 -15.41 7.79
C VAL A 143 -9.78 -15.28 6.27
N PHE A 144 -10.99 -15.49 5.73
CA PHE A 144 -11.27 -15.34 4.30
C PHE A 144 -10.99 -13.91 3.81
N PHE A 145 -11.54 -12.89 4.48
CA PHE A 145 -11.30 -11.51 4.09
C PHE A 145 -9.85 -11.05 4.27
N SER A 146 -9.15 -11.56 5.28
CA SER A 146 -7.70 -11.33 5.43
C SER A 146 -6.94 -11.81 4.19
N ASN A 147 -7.21 -13.04 3.73
CA ASN A 147 -6.57 -13.60 2.54
C ASN A 147 -6.93 -12.83 1.25
N ILE A 148 -8.18 -12.41 1.09
CA ILE A 148 -8.60 -11.55 -0.04
C ILE A 148 -7.91 -10.18 0.02
N GLY A 149 -7.74 -9.61 1.23
CA GLY A 149 -6.99 -8.37 1.43
C GLY A 149 -5.55 -8.48 0.92
N VAL A 150 -4.83 -9.53 1.29
CA VAL A 150 -3.46 -9.81 0.81
C VAL A 150 -3.42 -9.95 -0.72
N LEU A 151 -4.42 -10.62 -1.31
CA LEU A 151 -4.53 -10.73 -2.77
C LEU A 151 -4.68 -9.37 -3.43
N ILE A 152 -5.61 -8.54 -2.96
CA ILE A 152 -5.91 -7.24 -3.59
C ILE A 152 -4.75 -6.26 -3.36
N TYR A 153 -4.11 -6.29 -2.20
CA TYR A 153 -3.02 -5.38 -1.89
C TYR A 153 -1.81 -5.52 -2.84
N LEU A 154 -1.55 -6.71 -3.37
CA LEU A 154 -0.53 -6.88 -4.40
C LEU A 154 -0.84 -6.08 -5.67
N ILE A 155 -2.10 -5.93 -6.05
CA ILE A 155 -2.49 -5.08 -7.21
C ILE A 155 -2.09 -3.63 -6.95
N THR A 156 -2.34 -3.13 -5.73
CA THR A 156 -1.93 -1.77 -5.31
C THR A 156 -0.41 -1.60 -5.35
N ILE A 157 0.36 -2.58 -4.86
CA ILE A 157 1.84 -2.59 -4.92
C ILE A 157 2.33 -2.47 -6.37
N LEU A 158 1.85 -3.35 -7.24
CA LEU A 158 2.26 -3.39 -8.65
C LEU A 158 1.82 -2.13 -9.41
N ALA A 159 0.61 -1.62 -9.16
CA ALA A 159 0.11 -0.39 -9.76
C ALA A 159 0.94 0.84 -9.34
N THR A 160 1.27 0.96 -8.05
CA THR A 160 2.11 2.05 -7.53
C THR A 160 3.51 1.99 -8.12
N THR A 161 4.12 0.80 -8.15
CA THR A 161 5.45 0.57 -8.76
C THR A 161 5.45 0.94 -10.25
N PHE A 162 4.43 0.51 -10.99
CA PHE A 162 4.28 0.85 -12.41
C PHE A 162 4.19 2.37 -12.63
N ILE A 163 3.36 3.06 -11.85
CA ILE A 163 3.23 4.53 -11.93
C ILE A 163 4.57 5.20 -11.63
N ALA A 164 5.31 4.75 -10.61
CA ALA A 164 6.61 5.28 -10.25
C ALA A 164 7.64 5.08 -11.37
N ILE A 165 7.74 3.87 -11.95
CA ILE A 165 8.65 3.56 -13.07
C ILE A 165 8.36 4.45 -14.28
N ILE A 166 7.10 4.48 -14.73
CA ILE A 166 6.74 5.25 -15.92
C ILE A 166 7.04 6.74 -15.74
N ARG A 167 6.77 7.28 -14.54
CA ARG A 167 7.06 8.68 -14.24
C ARG A 167 8.54 8.97 -14.14
N CYS A 168 9.31 8.07 -13.56
CA CYS A 168 10.75 8.15 -13.54
C CYS A 168 11.33 8.18 -14.96
N LEU A 169 10.88 7.29 -15.84
CA LEU A 169 11.30 7.23 -17.25
C LEU A 169 10.89 8.49 -18.03
N CYS A 170 9.67 8.98 -17.88
CA CYS A 170 9.20 10.21 -18.52
C CYS A 170 10.01 11.45 -18.11
N VAL A 171 10.50 11.48 -16.87
CA VAL A 171 11.33 12.60 -16.37
C VAL A 171 12.80 12.46 -16.76
N SER A 172 13.30 11.23 -16.81
CA SER A 172 14.72 10.96 -17.12
C SER A 172 15.02 11.05 -18.62
N MET A 173 14.11 10.56 -19.46
CA MET A 173 14.26 10.47 -20.92
C MET A 173 12.97 10.94 -21.64
N PRO A 174 12.65 12.23 -21.61
CA PRO A 174 11.34 12.75 -22.03
C PRO A 174 11.06 12.53 -23.51
N LEU A 175 12.06 12.56 -24.39
CA LEU A 175 11.88 12.38 -25.84
C LEU A 175 11.51 10.94 -26.20
N GLN A 176 12.11 9.94 -25.53
CA GLN A 176 11.89 8.53 -25.83
C GLN A 176 10.59 8.00 -25.23
N PHE A 177 10.20 8.51 -24.05
CA PHE A 177 9.12 7.93 -23.24
C PHE A 177 7.82 8.76 -23.21
N ARG A 178 7.76 9.89 -23.93
CA ARG A 178 6.56 10.75 -23.97
C ARG A 178 5.28 10.00 -24.37
N ASN A 179 5.39 9.02 -25.25
CA ASN A 179 4.26 8.23 -25.77
C ASN A 179 4.09 6.87 -25.11
N LEU A 180 4.84 6.57 -24.03
CA LEU A 180 4.84 5.25 -23.41
C LEU A 180 3.54 4.96 -22.66
N LEU A 181 2.94 5.99 -22.06
CA LEU A 181 1.74 5.88 -21.25
C LEU A 181 0.47 6.14 -22.08
N THR A 182 0.16 5.22 -23.00
CA THR A 182 -1.09 5.25 -23.75
C THR A 182 -2.24 4.62 -22.93
N ARG A 183 -3.48 5.03 -23.24
CA ARG A 183 -4.68 4.46 -22.61
C ARG A 183 -4.70 2.93 -22.64
N ARG A 184 -4.44 2.33 -23.79
CA ARG A 184 -4.46 0.86 -23.95
C ARG A 184 -3.41 0.18 -23.08
N ARG A 185 -2.18 0.68 -23.10
CA ARG A 185 -1.09 0.09 -22.28
C ARG A 185 -1.38 0.15 -20.79
N SER A 186 -1.91 1.26 -20.28
CA SER A 186 -2.28 1.38 -18.87
C SER A 186 -3.36 0.37 -18.48
N ILE A 187 -4.41 0.19 -19.31
CA ILE A 187 -5.45 -0.82 -19.07
C ILE A 187 -4.84 -2.22 -19.05
N TRP A 188 -4.05 -2.58 -20.07
CA TRP A 188 -3.41 -3.89 -20.12
C TRP A 188 -2.51 -4.17 -18.92
N CYS A 189 -1.70 -3.19 -18.49
CA CYS A 189 -0.85 -3.37 -17.30
C CYS A 189 -1.68 -3.64 -16.04
N ILE A 190 -2.74 -2.87 -15.79
CA ILE A 190 -3.60 -3.07 -14.62
C ILE A 190 -4.29 -4.43 -14.68
N THR A 191 -4.79 -4.85 -15.87
CA THR A 191 -5.40 -6.17 -16.07
C THR A 191 -4.41 -7.30 -15.81
N ILE A 192 -3.17 -7.18 -16.31
CA ILE A 192 -2.11 -8.17 -16.10
C ILE A 192 -1.77 -8.24 -14.60
N PHE A 193 -1.64 -7.10 -13.90
CA PHE A 193 -1.35 -7.09 -12.47
C PHE A 193 -2.45 -7.75 -11.66
N SER A 194 -3.72 -7.50 -12.02
CA SER A 194 -4.87 -8.16 -11.39
C SER A 194 -4.84 -9.66 -11.62
N LEU A 195 -4.56 -10.09 -12.85
CA LEU A 195 -4.47 -11.51 -13.21
C LEU A 195 -3.31 -12.20 -12.46
N VAL A 196 -2.12 -11.60 -12.46
CA VAL A 196 -0.95 -12.13 -11.73
C VAL A 196 -1.25 -12.25 -10.24
N SER A 197 -1.91 -11.24 -9.65
CA SER A 197 -2.29 -11.27 -8.25
C SER A 197 -3.27 -12.41 -7.93
N VAL A 198 -4.31 -12.59 -8.74
CA VAL A 198 -5.29 -13.66 -8.55
C VAL A 198 -4.64 -15.03 -8.73
N VAL A 199 -3.95 -15.25 -9.84
CA VAL A 199 -3.33 -16.56 -10.16
C VAL A 199 -2.28 -16.95 -9.11
N SER A 200 -1.46 -16.02 -8.65
CA SER A 200 -0.43 -16.30 -7.64
C SER A 200 -1.00 -16.65 -6.26
N TYR A 201 -2.22 -16.22 -5.94
CA TYR A 201 -2.85 -16.48 -4.63
C TYR A 201 -3.95 -17.55 -4.68
N LEU A 202 -4.38 -17.93 -5.88
CA LEU A 202 -5.41 -18.93 -6.09
C LEU A 202 -5.16 -20.27 -5.35
N PRO A 203 -3.92 -20.81 -5.30
CA PRO A 203 -3.65 -22.04 -4.58
C PRO A 203 -4.01 -21.96 -3.08
N ILE A 204 -3.82 -20.81 -2.42
CA ILE A 204 -4.22 -20.63 -1.01
C ILE A 204 -5.74 -20.65 -0.88
N LEU A 205 -6.44 -19.92 -1.77
CA LEU A 205 -7.90 -19.83 -1.72
C LEU A 205 -8.60 -21.16 -2.04
N LEU A 206 -8.03 -21.97 -2.94
CA LEU A 206 -8.57 -23.30 -3.27
C LEU A 206 -8.38 -24.32 -2.13
N ASN A 207 -7.45 -24.05 -1.19
CA ASN A 207 -7.18 -24.92 -0.05
C ASN A 207 -7.90 -24.45 1.23
N MET A 208 -8.94 -23.62 1.09
CA MET A 208 -9.82 -23.20 2.19
C MET A 208 -11.27 -23.08 1.71
N THR A 209 -12.21 -23.49 2.53
CA THR A 209 -13.63 -23.41 2.22
C THR A 209 -14.48 -23.35 3.48
N MET A 210 -15.72 -22.88 3.34
CA MET A 210 -16.70 -22.93 4.42
C MET A 210 -17.50 -24.23 4.28
N GLN A 211 -17.32 -25.15 5.24
CA GLN A 211 -17.96 -26.46 5.22
C GLN A 211 -18.94 -26.59 6.39
N ARG A 212 -20.07 -27.23 6.15
CA ARG A 212 -21.05 -27.48 7.20
C ARG A 212 -20.51 -28.57 8.13
N SER A 213 -20.30 -28.22 9.40
CA SER A 213 -19.80 -29.13 10.42
C SER A 213 -20.53 -28.92 11.74
N PHE A 214 -20.54 -29.95 12.59
CA PHE A 214 -21.10 -29.84 13.93
C PHE A 214 -20.15 -29.04 14.82
N ASP A 215 -20.69 -28.02 15.50
CA ASP A 215 -19.96 -27.22 16.46
C ASP A 215 -20.36 -27.64 17.89
N ALA A 216 -19.45 -28.29 18.57
CA ALA A 216 -19.68 -28.80 19.92
C ALA A 216 -19.89 -27.67 20.94
N ASN A 217 -19.36 -26.47 20.70
CA ASN A 217 -19.51 -25.35 21.65
C ASN A 217 -20.93 -24.82 21.71
N ILE A 218 -21.66 -24.91 20.60
CA ILE A 218 -23.04 -24.43 20.49
C ILE A 218 -24.06 -25.56 20.28
N ASN A 219 -23.59 -26.79 20.21
CA ASN A 219 -24.39 -27.99 20.01
C ASN A 219 -25.30 -27.93 18.76
N THR A 220 -24.82 -27.27 17.68
CA THR A 220 -25.54 -27.15 16.40
C THR A 220 -24.62 -27.31 15.20
N THR A 221 -25.21 -27.53 14.01
CA THR A 221 -24.44 -27.56 12.77
C THR A 221 -24.42 -26.17 12.14
N ARG A 222 -23.22 -25.65 11.85
CA ARG A 222 -23.02 -24.38 11.16
C ARG A 222 -21.91 -24.47 10.11
N TYR A 223 -21.79 -23.45 9.27
CA TYR A 223 -20.68 -23.33 8.34
C TYR A 223 -19.41 -22.90 9.08
N ARG A 224 -18.39 -23.74 9.09
CA ARG A 224 -17.08 -23.51 9.71
C ARG A 224 -15.99 -23.51 8.65
N LEU A 225 -14.90 -22.81 8.94
CA LEU A 225 -13.72 -22.82 8.09
C LEU A 225 -13.09 -24.21 8.07
N TRP A 226 -13.01 -24.80 6.89
CA TRP A 226 -12.22 -25.99 6.62
C TRP A 226 -10.94 -25.58 5.87
N VAL A 227 -9.83 -26.16 6.26
CA VAL A 227 -8.50 -25.87 5.71
C VAL A 227 -7.83 -27.18 5.34
N SER A 228 -7.28 -27.25 4.13
CA SER A 228 -6.53 -28.43 3.67
C SER A 228 -5.25 -28.65 4.48
N PRO A 229 -4.83 -29.89 4.77
CA PRO A 229 -3.57 -30.19 5.44
C PRO A 229 -2.34 -29.62 4.72
N TYR A 230 -2.39 -29.50 3.39
CA TYR A 230 -1.28 -28.98 2.58
C TYR A 230 -1.22 -27.45 2.51
N ARG A 231 -2.21 -26.75 3.08
CA ARG A 231 -2.32 -25.29 2.97
C ARG A 231 -1.12 -24.56 3.56
N GLU A 232 -0.57 -25.01 4.67
CA GLU A 232 0.53 -24.31 5.33
C GLU A 232 1.84 -24.39 4.51
N GLU A 233 2.12 -25.50 3.85
CA GLU A 233 3.27 -25.63 2.94
C GLU A 233 3.12 -24.71 1.72
N ILE A 234 1.93 -24.71 1.11
CA ILE A 234 1.59 -23.85 -0.03
C ILE A 234 1.70 -22.38 0.37
N LYS A 235 1.16 -22.03 1.54
CA LYS A 235 1.20 -20.66 2.08
C LYS A 235 2.64 -20.20 2.32
N MET A 236 3.50 -21.05 2.87
CA MET A 236 4.92 -20.73 3.10
C MET A 236 5.64 -20.45 1.78
N ALA A 237 5.46 -21.30 0.76
CA ALA A 237 6.07 -21.11 -0.55
C ALA A 237 5.60 -19.81 -1.24
N ILE A 238 4.28 -19.52 -1.17
CA ILE A 238 3.69 -18.30 -1.73
C ILE A 238 4.15 -17.07 -0.93
N TRP A 239 4.18 -17.14 0.40
CA TRP A 239 4.65 -16.04 1.25
C TRP A 239 6.09 -15.66 0.92
N ILE A 240 7.02 -16.61 0.83
CA ILE A 240 8.42 -16.32 0.48
C ILE A 240 8.52 -15.72 -0.92
N SER A 241 7.92 -16.37 -1.93
CA SER A 241 8.09 -15.97 -3.33
C SER A 241 7.37 -14.68 -3.68
N ARG A 242 6.19 -14.44 -3.12
CA ARG A 242 5.30 -13.33 -3.46
C ARG A 242 5.36 -12.19 -2.44
N ASP A 243 5.13 -12.50 -1.16
CA ASP A 243 4.96 -11.46 -0.15
C ASP A 243 6.31 -10.93 0.37
N VAL A 244 7.37 -11.75 0.35
CA VAL A 244 8.73 -11.32 0.68
C VAL A 244 9.46 -10.80 -0.57
N LEU A 245 9.72 -11.67 -1.56
CA LEU A 245 10.59 -11.32 -2.69
C LEU A 245 9.99 -10.23 -3.60
N VAL A 246 8.73 -10.38 -4.04
CA VAL A 246 8.11 -9.38 -4.94
C VAL A 246 7.97 -8.05 -4.23
N THR A 247 7.56 -8.03 -2.96
CA THR A 247 7.43 -6.79 -2.18
C THR A 247 8.78 -6.12 -1.98
N PHE A 248 9.83 -6.88 -1.64
CA PHE A 248 11.19 -6.33 -1.51
C PHE A 248 11.71 -5.73 -2.82
N ILE A 249 11.58 -6.45 -3.94
CA ILE A 249 12.04 -5.99 -5.25
C ILE A 249 11.29 -4.71 -5.67
N THR A 250 9.97 -4.70 -5.53
CA THR A 250 9.15 -3.53 -5.88
C THR A 250 9.47 -2.32 -5.02
N GLU A 251 9.74 -2.51 -3.73
CA GLU A 251 10.14 -1.44 -2.81
C GLU A 251 11.47 -0.81 -3.24
N VAL A 252 12.49 -1.63 -3.54
CA VAL A 252 13.79 -1.14 -4.03
C VAL A 252 13.61 -0.33 -5.33
N ILE A 253 12.80 -0.82 -6.26
CA ILE A 253 12.50 -0.11 -7.52
C ILE A 253 11.85 1.24 -7.24
N VAL A 254 10.86 1.30 -6.34
CA VAL A 254 10.15 2.53 -6.00
C VAL A 254 11.10 3.54 -5.33
N ILE A 255 11.95 3.09 -4.40
CA ILE A 255 12.99 3.94 -3.77
C ILE A 255 13.90 4.56 -4.82
N VAL A 256 14.44 3.77 -5.75
CA VAL A 256 15.29 4.26 -6.83
C VAL A 256 14.55 5.30 -7.69
N CYS A 257 13.30 5.01 -8.07
CA CYS A 257 12.47 5.92 -8.85
C CYS A 257 12.23 7.25 -8.11
N VAL A 258 11.93 7.22 -6.82
CA VAL A 258 11.72 8.42 -5.99
C VAL A 258 12.99 9.26 -5.90
N VAL A 259 14.15 8.64 -5.67
CA VAL A 259 15.44 9.34 -5.61
C VAL A 259 15.75 10.04 -6.95
N VAL A 260 15.59 9.34 -8.07
CA VAL A 260 15.82 9.91 -9.40
C VAL A 260 14.86 11.05 -9.70
N MET A 261 13.55 10.87 -9.48
CA MET A 261 12.54 11.91 -9.69
C MET A 261 12.80 13.14 -8.81
N THR A 262 13.16 12.94 -7.55
CA THR A 262 13.43 14.04 -6.61
C THR A 262 14.65 14.85 -7.03
N LYS A 263 15.76 14.20 -7.44
CA LYS A 263 16.94 14.89 -7.96
C LYS A 263 16.61 15.73 -9.20
N LYS A 264 15.81 15.20 -10.13
CA LYS A 264 15.38 15.93 -11.34
C LYS A 264 14.45 17.10 -10.99
N LEU A 265 13.53 16.94 -10.05
CA LEU A 265 12.68 18.03 -9.56
C LEU A 265 13.50 19.16 -8.92
N GLN A 266 14.50 18.84 -8.11
CA GLN A 266 15.39 19.82 -7.49
C GLN A 266 16.21 20.57 -8.53
N ALA A 267 16.76 19.87 -9.53
CA ALA A 267 17.51 20.50 -10.64
C ALA A 267 16.62 21.47 -11.42
N ALA A 268 15.39 21.07 -11.77
CA ALA A 268 14.44 21.93 -12.47
C ALA A 268 14.02 23.15 -11.62
N ALA A 269 13.85 23.00 -10.32
CA ALA A 269 13.55 24.11 -9.41
C ALA A 269 14.72 25.10 -9.31
N LYS A 270 15.96 24.61 -9.20
CA LYS A 270 17.18 25.47 -9.18
C LYS A 270 17.31 26.28 -10.47
N PHE A 271 17.07 25.64 -11.64
CA PHE A 271 17.11 26.33 -12.92
C PHE A 271 16.07 27.45 -12.99
N ARG A 272 14.83 27.18 -12.62
CA ARG A 272 13.73 28.17 -12.62
C ARG A 272 14.03 29.37 -11.70
N ASN A 273 14.61 29.13 -10.53
CA ASN A 273 14.99 30.19 -9.61
C ASN A 273 16.14 31.06 -10.14
N LYS A 274 17.10 30.47 -10.86
CA LYS A 274 18.16 31.22 -11.56
C LYS A 274 17.56 32.11 -12.64
N THR A 275 16.71 31.58 -13.51
CA THR A 275 16.07 32.34 -14.60
C THR A 275 15.20 33.49 -14.05
N ALA A 276 14.47 33.27 -12.97
CA ALA A 276 13.69 34.34 -12.32
C ALA A 276 14.58 35.47 -11.77
N LYS A 277 15.75 35.15 -11.20
CA LYS A 277 16.72 36.17 -10.74
C LYS A 277 17.31 37.00 -11.89
N TYR A 278 17.52 36.40 -13.05
CA TYR A 278 18.00 37.13 -14.22
C TYR A 278 16.94 38.01 -14.88
N SER A 279 15.66 37.63 -14.79
CA SER A 279 14.53 38.41 -15.33
C SER A 279 14.17 39.65 -14.47
N VAL A 280 14.63 39.74 -13.24
CA VAL A 280 14.40 40.86 -12.31
C VAL A 280 15.55 41.87 -12.32
N ARG A 281 16.53 41.75 -13.23
CA ARG A 281 17.52 42.82 -13.37
C ARG A 281 16.84 44.07 -13.93
N PRO A 282 16.78 45.22 -13.21
CA PRO A 282 16.10 46.38 -13.68
C PRO A 282 16.77 46.89 -14.96
N THR A 283 16.00 47.07 -16.01
CA THR A 283 16.33 47.90 -17.12
C THR A 283 16.76 49.26 -16.56
N LEU A 284 18.02 49.57 -16.64
CA LEU A 284 18.53 50.91 -16.37
C LEU A 284 17.67 51.88 -17.16
N SER A 285 17.11 52.85 -16.43
CA SER A 285 16.36 54.01 -16.93
C SER A 285 17.08 54.63 -18.17
N PRO A 286 16.34 55.03 -19.21
CA PRO A 286 16.89 55.84 -20.28
C PRO A 286 17.32 57.17 -19.68
N VAL A 287 18.61 57.41 -19.66
CA VAL A 287 19.17 58.74 -19.40
C VAL A 287 18.58 59.69 -20.46
N ALA A 288 17.91 60.70 -19.99
CA ALA A 288 17.44 61.82 -20.78
C ALA A 288 18.62 62.45 -21.55
N VAL A 289 18.62 62.35 -22.87
CA VAL A 289 19.38 63.24 -23.73
C VAL A 289 18.41 64.23 -24.29
N ALA A 290 18.41 65.40 -23.64
CA ALA A 290 17.79 66.62 -24.18
C ALA A 290 18.60 67.15 -25.34
N GLY A 291 17.92 67.40 -26.46
CA GLY A 291 18.16 68.47 -27.38
C GLY A 291 19.39 68.38 -28.31
N ILE A 292 19.13 68.13 -29.59
CA ILE A 292 19.64 68.94 -30.70
C ILE A 292 18.69 68.78 -31.88
N GLN A 293 18.29 69.98 -32.43
CA GLN A 293 17.37 70.18 -33.54
C GLN A 293 17.96 69.73 -34.91
N ALA A 294 17.03 69.24 -35.72
CA ALA A 294 16.87 69.39 -37.15
C ALA A 294 18.08 69.58 -38.05
N THR A 295 18.20 68.73 -39.04
CA THR A 295 18.02 69.14 -40.46
C THR A 295 18.02 67.88 -41.37
N SER A 296 17.16 67.97 -42.32
CA SER A 296 16.89 67.22 -43.54
C SER A 296 18.06 66.56 -44.26
N LEU A 297 17.80 65.45 -44.88
CA LEU A 297 17.93 65.09 -46.28
C LEU A 297 18.53 63.71 -46.55
N VAL A 298 17.71 62.94 -47.23
CA VAL A 298 18.04 62.13 -48.40
C VAL A 298 18.84 60.82 -48.22
N ARG A 299 18.11 59.70 -48.41
CA ARG A 299 18.43 58.60 -49.34
C ARG A 299 19.80 57.97 -49.26
N ASP A 300 19.90 56.77 -48.76
CA ASP A 300 20.15 55.59 -49.57
C ASP A 300 20.19 54.31 -48.75
N SER A 301 19.60 53.32 -49.34
CA SER A 301 19.59 51.91 -48.95
C SER A 301 21.01 51.38 -48.73
N LYS A 302 21.20 50.67 -47.58
CA LYS A 302 21.97 49.41 -47.52
C LYS A 302 21.78 48.78 -46.14
N ILE A 303 20.99 47.77 -46.08
CA ILE A 303 21.21 46.50 -45.41
C ILE A 303 22.25 46.54 -44.27
N ALA A 304 21.79 46.85 -43.05
CA ALA A 304 22.47 46.39 -41.87
C ALA A 304 21.84 45.04 -41.50
N THR A 305 22.48 43.97 -41.94
CA THR A 305 22.21 42.61 -41.42
C THR A 305 22.51 42.63 -39.94
N ILE A 306 21.47 42.84 -39.11
CA ILE A 306 21.52 42.52 -37.69
C ILE A 306 21.69 41.01 -37.66
N VAL A 307 22.92 40.58 -37.46
CA VAL A 307 23.23 39.21 -37.04
C VAL A 307 22.58 39.06 -35.67
N ASN A 308 21.31 38.65 -35.67
CA ASN A 308 20.71 38.03 -34.55
C ASN A 308 21.52 36.74 -34.31
N CYS A 309 22.55 36.83 -33.49
CA CYS A 309 23.05 35.68 -32.77
C CYS A 309 21.89 35.17 -31.89
N GLU A 310 20.96 34.44 -32.49
CA GLU A 310 20.19 33.49 -31.72
C GLU A 310 21.21 32.59 -31.02
N PRO A 311 21.25 32.63 -29.67
CA PRO A 311 21.93 31.57 -28.98
C PRO A 311 21.22 30.31 -29.44
N SER A 312 21.94 29.40 -30.10
CA SER A 312 21.49 28.06 -30.36
C SER A 312 20.92 27.54 -29.02
N GLU A 313 19.62 27.67 -28.87
CA GLU A 313 18.90 27.05 -27.79
C GLU A 313 19.14 25.55 -27.94
N THR A 314 20.14 25.08 -27.22
CA THR A 314 20.08 23.72 -26.71
C THR A 314 18.68 23.63 -26.13
N GLN A 315 17.75 23.00 -26.84
CA GLN A 315 16.40 22.70 -26.38
C GLN A 315 16.56 21.87 -25.11
N SER A 316 16.91 22.54 -24.02
CA SER A 316 16.92 21.95 -22.71
C SER A 316 15.46 21.61 -22.41
N ASN A 317 15.19 20.32 -22.29
CA ASN A 317 13.95 19.67 -21.96
C ASN A 317 13.26 20.37 -20.78
N LYS A 318 12.56 21.48 -21.05
CA LYS A 318 11.85 22.28 -20.06
C LYS A 318 10.60 21.48 -19.67
N LEU A 319 10.63 20.80 -18.52
CA LEU A 319 9.45 20.14 -17.96
C LEU A 319 8.31 21.17 -17.87
N SER A 320 7.17 20.86 -18.52
CA SER A 320 5.98 21.69 -18.42
C SER A 320 5.54 21.82 -16.95
N SER A 321 4.98 22.97 -16.56
CA SER A 321 4.44 23.18 -15.20
C SER A 321 3.41 22.10 -14.80
N LYS A 322 2.68 21.56 -15.78
CA LYS A 322 1.75 20.43 -15.58
C LYS A 322 2.50 19.12 -15.26
N ASP A 323 3.55 18.83 -16.00
CA ASP A 323 4.36 17.61 -15.79
C ASP A 323 5.06 17.66 -14.42
N PHE A 324 5.53 18.83 -14.01
CA PHE A 324 6.13 19.04 -12.70
C PHE A 324 5.14 18.72 -11.55
N SER A 325 3.87 19.17 -11.67
CA SER A 325 2.84 18.88 -10.67
C SER A 325 2.54 17.38 -10.57
N VAL A 326 2.45 16.68 -11.71
CA VAL A 326 2.18 15.24 -11.74
C VAL A 326 3.36 14.45 -11.17
N VAL A 327 4.60 14.82 -11.48
CA VAL A 327 5.78 14.16 -10.91
C VAL A 327 5.83 14.34 -9.39
N ARG A 328 5.55 15.54 -8.89
CA ARG A 328 5.47 15.80 -7.44
C ARG A 328 4.37 14.97 -6.77
N GLN A 329 3.23 14.81 -7.43
CA GLN A 329 2.16 13.93 -6.96
C GLN A 329 2.63 12.47 -6.82
N VAL A 330 3.31 11.94 -7.84
CA VAL A 330 3.81 10.56 -7.83
C VAL A 330 4.92 10.39 -6.79
N VAL A 331 5.85 11.33 -6.66
CA VAL A 331 6.88 11.28 -5.61
C VAL A 331 6.24 11.16 -4.23
N LEU A 332 5.17 11.92 -3.95
CA LEU A 332 4.50 11.86 -2.65
C LEU A 332 3.73 10.55 -2.44
N ILE A 333 2.99 10.05 -3.44
CA ILE A 333 2.32 8.75 -3.36
C ILE A 333 3.36 7.65 -3.08
N SER A 334 4.45 7.65 -3.86
CA SER A 334 5.52 6.67 -3.68
C SER A 334 6.24 6.81 -2.34
N SER A 335 6.40 8.03 -1.80
CA SER A 335 7.00 8.22 -0.47
C SER A 335 6.11 7.69 0.65
N VAL A 336 4.79 7.90 0.57
CA VAL A 336 3.83 7.32 1.52
C VAL A 336 3.87 5.80 1.43
N TYR A 337 3.88 5.26 0.21
CA TYR A 337 4.00 3.82 -0.04
C TYR A 337 5.26 3.24 0.63
N ILE A 338 6.44 3.84 0.43
CA ILE A 338 7.71 3.41 1.05
C ILE A 338 7.57 3.37 2.57
N VAL A 339 7.13 4.47 3.19
CA VAL A 339 7.01 4.56 4.66
C VAL A 339 6.04 3.53 5.21
N CYS A 340 4.93 3.27 4.52
CA CYS A 340 3.91 2.34 4.98
C CYS A 340 4.26 0.86 4.77
N ASN A 341 5.10 0.54 3.77
CA ASN A 341 5.45 -0.86 3.49
C ASN A 341 6.81 -1.30 4.09
N MET A 342 7.71 -0.34 4.40
CA MET A 342 9.00 -0.67 5.03
C MET A 342 8.88 -1.56 6.28
N PRO A 343 7.96 -1.30 7.24
CA PRO A 343 7.81 -2.16 8.42
C PRO A 343 7.43 -3.60 8.07
N LYS A 344 6.62 -3.81 7.02
CA LYS A 344 6.27 -5.15 6.55
C LYS A 344 7.52 -5.92 6.09
N ILE A 345 8.36 -5.29 5.28
CA ILE A 345 9.58 -5.93 4.78
C ILE A 345 10.51 -6.29 5.93
N VAL A 346 10.66 -5.40 6.91
CA VAL A 346 11.51 -5.64 8.08
C VAL A 346 11.01 -6.85 8.88
N ILE A 347 9.70 -6.95 9.14
CA ILE A 347 9.15 -8.07 9.91
C ILE A 347 9.17 -9.38 9.11
N ASP A 348 8.85 -9.33 7.82
CA ASP A 348 8.90 -10.52 6.96
C ASP A 348 10.34 -11.10 6.90
N LEU A 349 11.36 -10.24 6.86
CA LEU A 349 12.75 -10.65 6.96
C LEU A 349 13.09 -11.15 8.37
N ALA A 350 12.60 -10.47 9.43
CA ALA A 350 12.84 -10.91 10.80
C ALA A 350 12.28 -12.31 11.08
N VAL A 351 11.08 -12.61 10.58
CA VAL A 351 10.46 -13.95 10.70
C VAL A 351 11.29 -15.05 10.02
N LEU A 352 11.98 -14.73 8.92
CA LEU A 352 12.87 -15.69 8.25
C LEU A 352 14.10 -16.06 9.11
N PHE A 353 14.59 -15.13 9.95
CA PHE A 353 15.79 -15.33 10.76
C PHE A 353 15.49 -15.68 12.22
N VAL A 354 14.28 -15.39 12.71
CA VAL A 354 13.84 -15.61 14.10
C VAL A 354 12.57 -16.46 14.10
N PRO A 355 12.69 -17.81 14.11
CA PRO A 355 11.55 -18.72 14.06
C PRO A 355 10.57 -18.59 15.23
N ASP A 356 11.04 -18.04 16.37
CA ASP A 356 10.21 -17.80 17.55
C ASP A 356 9.27 -16.60 17.40
N LEU A 357 9.44 -15.78 16.34
CA LEU A 357 8.58 -14.67 15.99
C LEU A 357 7.44 -15.15 15.07
N ALA A 358 6.56 -16.01 15.59
CA ALA A 358 5.44 -16.59 14.84
C ALA A 358 4.27 -16.88 15.79
N LEU A 359 3.11 -17.23 15.21
CA LEU A 359 1.95 -17.70 15.98
C LEU A 359 2.26 -19.01 16.72
N GLY A 360 1.83 -19.12 17.98
CA GLY A 360 2.10 -20.28 18.82
C GLY A 360 3.55 -20.38 19.33
N ARG A 361 4.35 -19.32 19.17
CA ARG A 361 5.74 -19.22 19.61
C ARG A 361 5.91 -18.18 20.72
N PRO A 362 7.04 -18.15 21.45
CA PRO A 362 7.26 -17.27 22.60
C PRO A 362 6.99 -15.79 22.34
N TYR A 363 7.27 -15.27 21.14
CA TYR A 363 7.07 -13.85 20.77
C TYR A 363 5.75 -13.58 20.03
N GLN A 364 4.74 -14.43 20.21
CA GLN A 364 3.44 -14.32 19.52
C GLN A 364 2.80 -12.94 19.68
N ASN A 365 2.71 -12.38 20.91
CA ASN A 365 2.06 -11.09 21.15
C ASN A 365 2.77 -9.94 20.41
N VAL A 366 4.11 -9.97 20.35
CA VAL A 366 4.90 -9.02 19.56
C VAL A 366 4.60 -9.18 18.08
N TYR A 367 4.62 -10.40 17.57
CA TYR A 367 4.35 -10.71 16.18
C TYR A 367 2.97 -10.20 15.74
N ILE A 368 1.92 -10.48 16.50
CA ILE A 368 0.56 -10.06 16.20
C ILE A 368 0.40 -8.54 16.29
N THR A 369 1.03 -7.91 17.29
CA THR A 369 1.01 -6.43 17.41
C THR A 369 1.65 -5.77 16.19
N VAL A 370 2.79 -6.28 15.72
CA VAL A 370 3.47 -5.76 14.54
C VAL A 370 2.65 -6.00 13.28
N LEU A 371 2.03 -7.18 13.13
CA LEU A 371 1.10 -7.45 12.02
C LEU A 371 -0.05 -6.44 12.00
N GLY A 372 -0.66 -6.14 13.14
CA GLY A 372 -1.73 -5.12 13.24
C GLY A 372 -1.24 -3.73 12.81
N ILE A 373 -0.04 -3.33 13.24
CA ILE A 373 0.57 -2.06 12.80
C ILE A 373 0.77 -2.04 11.28
N MET A 374 1.26 -3.13 10.70
CA MET A 374 1.47 -3.24 9.25
C MET A 374 0.15 -3.11 8.47
N GLU A 375 -0.90 -3.82 8.90
CA GLU A 375 -2.23 -3.71 8.28
C GLU A 375 -2.78 -2.28 8.38
N LEU A 376 -2.61 -1.61 9.53
CA LEU A 376 -2.99 -0.22 9.73
C LEU A 376 -2.26 0.72 8.75
N LEU A 377 -0.95 0.55 8.57
CA LEU A 377 -0.15 1.33 7.64
C LEU A 377 -0.54 1.07 6.19
N GLN A 378 -0.87 -0.16 5.82
CA GLN A 378 -1.35 -0.51 4.48
C GLN A 378 -2.71 0.13 4.20
N VAL A 379 -3.64 0.10 5.14
CA VAL A 379 -4.94 0.81 5.03
C VAL A 379 -4.73 2.32 4.94
N PHE A 380 -3.81 2.87 5.73
CA PHE A 380 -3.45 4.29 5.64
C PHE A 380 -2.90 4.65 4.26
N ASN A 381 -1.97 3.85 3.72
CA ASN A 381 -1.44 4.03 2.36
C ASN A 381 -2.57 4.09 1.32
N SER A 382 -3.50 3.14 1.35
CA SER A 382 -4.61 3.07 0.40
C SER A 382 -5.68 4.16 0.63
N SER A 383 -5.77 4.74 1.84
CA SER A 383 -6.76 5.77 2.17
C SER A 383 -6.25 7.19 1.94
N PHE A 384 -4.94 7.41 1.97
CA PHE A 384 -4.34 8.75 1.98
C PHE A 384 -4.26 9.41 0.60
N ASN A 385 -4.38 8.64 -0.48
CA ASN A 385 -4.17 9.10 -1.85
C ASN A 385 -5.08 10.26 -2.27
N ILE A 386 -6.31 10.34 -1.76
CA ILE A 386 -7.24 11.44 -2.07
C ILE A 386 -6.69 12.82 -1.70
N PHE A 387 -5.98 12.93 -0.56
CA PHE A 387 -5.38 14.20 -0.11
C PHE A 387 -4.29 14.66 -1.07
N ILE A 388 -3.50 13.73 -1.60
CA ILE A 388 -2.46 14.01 -2.58
C ILE A 388 -3.09 14.45 -3.91
N TYR A 389 -4.14 13.74 -4.37
CA TYR A 389 -4.87 14.12 -5.58
C TYR A 389 -5.49 15.52 -5.46
N PHE A 390 -6.15 15.80 -4.35
CA PHE A 390 -6.74 17.10 -4.10
C PHE A 390 -5.70 18.23 -4.09
N LYS A 391 -4.56 18.03 -3.43
CA LYS A 391 -3.52 19.05 -3.29
C LYS A 391 -2.78 19.34 -4.61
N TYR A 392 -2.44 18.30 -5.38
CA TYR A 392 -1.50 18.41 -6.50
C TYR A 392 -2.12 18.24 -7.88
N ASN A 393 -3.37 17.76 -8.01
CA ASN A 393 -4.03 17.58 -9.29
C ASN A 393 -5.13 18.65 -9.49
N SER A 394 -4.81 19.71 -10.24
CA SER A 394 -5.74 20.80 -10.51
C SER A 394 -6.97 20.37 -11.30
N LYS A 395 -6.83 19.42 -12.23
CA LYS A 395 -7.97 18.85 -12.97
C LYS A 395 -8.90 18.09 -12.03
N PHE A 396 -8.35 17.29 -11.12
CA PHE A 396 -9.09 16.55 -10.11
C PHE A 396 -9.91 17.51 -9.23
N ARG A 397 -9.28 18.56 -8.68
CA ARG A 397 -9.99 19.58 -7.88
C ARG A 397 -11.14 20.21 -8.62
N LYS A 398 -10.93 20.61 -9.89
CA LYS A 398 -11.97 21.24 -10.70
C LYS A 398 -13.19 20.31 -10.87
N HIS A 399 -12.99 19.04 -11.16
CA HIS A 399 -14.08 18.08 -11.31
C HIS A 399 -14.76 17.76 -9.98
N LEU A 400 -14.02 17.66 -8.89
CA LEU A 400 -14.57 17.46 -7.55
C LEU A 400 -15.47 18.63 -7.13
N CYS A 401 -15.06 19.87 -7.39
CA CYS A 401 -15.89 21.06 -7.10
C CYS A 401 -17.15 21.13 -7.96
N LEU A 402 -17.11 20.67 -9.21
CA LEU A 402 -18.29 20.62 -10.09
C LEU A 402 -19.32 19.57 -9.62
N PHE A 403 -18.89 18.50 -8.96
CA PHE A 403 -19.83 17.58 -8.30
C PHE A 403 -20.60 18.27 -7.18
N LYS A 404 -19.92 19.07 -6.34
CA LYS A 404 -20.54 19.80 -5.23
C LYS A 404 -21.56 20.86 -5.69
N SER A 405 -21.46 21.33 -6.93
CA SER A 405 -22.40 22.32 -7.50
C SER A 405 -23.63 21.69 -8.17
N LYS A 406 -23.67 20.37 -8.34
CA LYS A 406 -24.78 19.64 -8.99
C LYS A 406 -25.64 18.84 -8.00
N THR A 407 -25.16 18.67 -6.77
CA THR A 407 -25.91 18.15 -5.60
C THR A 407 -26.42 19.32 -4.75
#